data_a077df547a180d7f50f9b07f3d7314f1
#
_entry.id   a077df547a180d7f50f9b07f3d7314f1
#
_cell.length_a   1.000
_cell.length_b   1.000
_cell.length_c   1.000
_cell.angle_alpha   90.00
_cell.angle_beta   90.00
_cell.angle_gamma   90.00
#
_symmetry.space_group_name_H-M   'P 1'
#
loop_
_entity.id
_entity.type
_entity.pdbx_description
1 polymer ?
#
loop_
_entity_poly.entity_id
_entity_poly.type
_entity_poly.pdbx_seq_one_letter_code
_entity_poly.pdbx_strand_id
1 'polypeptide(L)'
;MIDAGHGGEDPGAVFEGRREKDDALRLALAVGEILEDNGVDVMYTRVTDVYDTPQEKAEIANRSEADYLVSIHRNAMPVPGTASGIMSLVYENGGTVGRLGANINRELAQTG
;
A
#
# COMPACT_ATOMS: atom_id res chain seq x y z
N MET A 1 -3.07 1.55 9.89
CA MET A 1 -1.89 2.26 9.33
C MET A 1 -1.82 2.03 7.84
N ILE A 2 -1.50 3.04 7.08
CA ILE A 2 -1.29 2.97 5.64
C ILE A 2 0.20 3.17 5.36
N ASP A 3 0.77 2.26 4.59
CA ASP A 3 2.15 2.34 4.15
C ASP A 3 2.20 2.63 2.65
N ALA A 4 2.84 3.73 2.28
CA ALA A 4 3.19 3.98 0.90
C ALA A 4 4.51 3.28 0.60
N GLY A 5 4.49 2.31 -0.31
CA GLY A 5 5.68 1.53 -0.65
C GLY A 5 6.83 2.39 -1.15
N HIS A 6 8.04 1.97 -0.87
CA HIS A 6 9.28 2.64 -1.28
C HIS A 6 9.42 4.04 -0.68
N GLY A 7 10.21 4.91 -1.28
CA GLY A 7 10.43 6.29 -0.85
C GLY A 7 11.89 6.70 -0.91
N GLY A 8 12.13 8.03 -0.96
CA GLY A 8 13.48 8.58 -0.98
C GLY A 8 14.35 8.03 -2.10
N GLU A 9 15.47 7.42 -1.74
CA GLU A 9 16.41 6.82 -2.70
C GLU A 9 15.93 5.51 -3.33
N ASP A 10 14.84 4.92 -2.81
CA ASP A 10 14.21 3.74 -3.40
C ASP A 10 12.98 4.15 -4.21
N PRO A 11 13.07 4.22 -5.54
CA PRO A 11 11.95 4.63 -6.38
C PRO A 11 10.90 3.53 -6.56
N GLY A 12 11.22 2.27 -6.22
CA GLY A 12 10.41 1.13 -6.61
C GLY A 12 10.46 0.91 -8.11
N ALA A 13 9.39 0.39 -8.70
CA ALA A 13 9.30 0.19 -10.13
C ALA A 13 9.25 1.54 -10.86
N VAL A 14 10.03 1.65 -11.93
CA VAL A 14 10.07 2.85 -12.80
C VAL A 14 9.71 2.46 -14.20
N PHE A 15 8.71 3.13 -14.78
CA PHE A 15 8.27 2.89 -16.14
C PHE A 15 7.85 4.21 -16.78
N GLU A 16 8.46 4.54 -17.90
CA GLU A 16 8.19 5.78 -18.66
C GLU A 16 8.22 7.03 -17.78
N GLY A 17 9.20 7.11 -16.88
CA GLY A 17 9.37 8.24 -15.97
C GLY A 17 8.46 8.24 -14.74
N ARG A 18 7.51 7.32 -14.64
CA ARG A 18 6.66 7.15 -13.45
C ARG A 18 7.35 6.27 -12.43
N ARG A 19 7.47 6.77 -11.21
CA ARG A 19 8.10 6.05 -10.10
C ARG A 19 7.03 5.52 -9.16
N GLU A 20 7.16 4.26 -8.77
CA GLU A 20 6.20 3.63 -7.86
C GLU A 20 6.06 4.41 -6.55
N LYS A 21 7.15 4.90 -5.98
CA LYS A 21 7.12 5.66 -4.73
C LYS A 21 6.19 6.87 -4.76
N ASP A 22 6.11 7.55 -5.88
CA ASP A 22 5.28 8.75 -6.04
C ASP A 22 3.79 8.36 -6.18
N ASP A 23 3.51 7.33 -6.97
CA ASP A 23 2.15 6.81 -7.14
C ASP A 23 1.63 6.22 -5.84
N ALA A 24 2.48 5.45 -5.13
CA ALA A 24 2.12 4.85 -3.85
C ALA A 24 1.81 5.91 -2.79
N LEU A 25 2.63 6.97 -2.71
CA LEU A 25 2.39 8.05 -1.75
C LEU A 25 1.08 8.78 -2.06
N ARG A 26 0.85 9.12 -3.31
CA ARG A 26 -0.37 9.83 -3.72
C ARG A 26 -1.60 9.00 -3.37
N LEU A 27 -1.59 7.72 -3.69
CA LEU A 27 -2.71 6.83 -3.41
C LEU A 27 -2.91 6.63 -1.91
N ALA A 28 -1.83 6.43 -1.15
CA ALA A 28 -1.90 6.26 0.30
C ALA A 28 -2.56 7.46 0.98
N LEU A 29 -2.16 8.67 0.60
CA LEU A 29 -2.73 9.90 1.18
C LEU A 29 -4.20 10.07 0.79
N ALA A 30 -4.56 9.76 -0.46
CA ALA A 30 -5.94 9.85 -0.92
C ALA A 30 -6.84 8.83 -0.20
N VAL A 31 -6.39 7.60 -0.05
CA VAL A 31 -7.12 6.55 0.69
C VAL A 31 -7.28 6.95 2.16
N GLY A 32 -6.21 7.44 2.77
CA GLY A 32 -6.23 7.88 4.16
C GLY A 32 -7.24 9.00 4.40
N GLU A 33 -7.30 9.98 3.51
CA GLU A 33 -8.26 11.08 3.60
C GLU A 33 -9.70 10.56 3.54
N ILE A 34 -10.01 9.65 2.62
CA ILE A 34 -11.34 9.05 2.52
C ILE A 34 -11.69 8.28 3.80
N LEU A 35 -10.76 7.52 4.34
CA LEU A 35 -10.97 6.77 5.58
C LEU A 35 -11.22 7.70 6.76
N GLU A 36 -10.44 8.77 6.89
CA GLU A 36 -10.61 9.76 7.95
C GLU A 36 -11.99 10.44 7.85
N ASP A 37 -12.42 10.78 6.64
CA ASP A 37 -13.74 11.36 6.39
C ASP A 37 -14.88 10.41 6.78
N ASN A 38 -14.60 9.11 6.84
CA ASN A 38 -15.55 8.08 7.25
C ASN A 38 -15.35 7.62 8.70
N GLY A 39 -14.61 8.37 9.51
CA GLY A 39 -14.47 8.12 10.94
C GLY A 39 -13.42 7.07 11.32
N VAL A 40 -12.54 6.70 10.40
CA VAL A 40 -11.44 5.77 10.68
C VAL A 40 -10.19 6.55 11.08
N ASP A 41 -9.57 6.17 12.19
CA ASP A 41 -8.30 6.74 12.61
C ASP A 41 -7.19 6.20 11.70
N VAL A 42 -6.46 7.09 11.05
CA VAL A 42 -5.42 6.72 10.09
C VAL A 42 -4.04 7.21 10.54
N MET A 43 -3.07 6.31 10.45
CA MET A 43 -1.65 6.61 10.65
C MET A 43 -0.91 6.21 9.37
N TYR A 44 0.23 6.85 9.11
CA TYR A 44 1.04 6.58 7.91
C TYR A 44 2.46 6.21 8.29
N THR A 45 3.09 5.35 7.51
CA THR A 45 4.53 5.09 7.66
C THR A 45 5.35 6.27 7.15
N ARG A 46 4.85 6.96 6.12
CA ARG A 46 5.43 8.20 5.61
C ARG A 46 4.35 9.06 4.96
N VAL A 47 4.56 10.35 4.96
CA VAL A 47 3.69 11.33 4.28
C VAL A 47 4.47 12.20 3.29
N THR A 48 5.78 11.96 3.16
CA THR A 48 6.70 12.66 2.26
C THR A 48 7.60 11.65 1.56
N ASP A 49 8.48 12.14 0.68
CA ASP A 49 9.42 11.31 -0.06
C ASP A 49 10.66 10.99 0.78
N VAL A 50 10.48 10.13 1.77
CA VAL A 50 11.55 9.65 2.65
C VAL A 50 11.73 8.15 2.52
N TYR A 51 12.93 7.67 2.80
CA TYR A 51 13.25 6.26 2.74
C TYR A 51 13.24 5.62 4.12
N ASP A 52 12.52 4.53 4.25
CA ASP A 52 12.60 3.59 5.34
C ASP A 52 12.71 2.19 4.75
N THR A 53 13.53 1.34 5.34
CA THR A 53 13.63 -0.05 4.92
C THR A 53 12.31 -0.78 5.21
N PRO A 54 12.02 -1.90 4.51
CA PRO A 54 10.86 -2.72 4.85
C PRO A 54 10.81 -3.11 6.33
N GLN A 55 11.96 -3.39 6.92
CA GLN A 55 12.05 -3.72 8.34
C GLN A 55 11.67 -2.52 9.22
N GLU A 56 12.20 -1.33 8.92
CA GLU A 56 11.86 -0.10 9.64
C GLU A 56 10.36 0.19 9.58
N LYS A 57 9.75 0.01 8.41
CA LYS A 57 8.30 0.18 8.23
C LYS A 57 7.51 -0.82 9.08
N ALA A 58 7.95 -2.07 9.13
CA ALA A 58 7.33 -3.07 10.00
C ALA A 58 7.46 -2.70 11.47
N GLU A 59 8.61 -2.18 11.89
CA GLU A 59 8.82 -1.72 13.26
C GLU A 59 7.94 -0.51 13.60
N ILE A 60 7.79 0.43 12.69
CA ILE A 60 6.87 1.57 12.86
C ILE A 60 5.44 1.06 13.06
N ALA A 61 5.00 0.11 12.24
CA ALA A 61 3.68 -0.49 12.37
C ALA A 61 3.51 -1.23 13.71
N ASN A 62 4.51 -2.02 14.10
CA ASN A 62 4.45 -2.80 15.34
C ASN A 62 4.45 -1.93 16.61
N ARG A 63 5.08 -0.75 16.57
CA ARG A 63 5.10 0.20 17.68
C ARG A 63 3.84 1.06 17.73
N SER A 64 3.08 1.12 16.65
CA SER A 64 1.85 1.89 16.61
C SER A 64 0.71 1.14 17.28
N GLU A 65 -0.37 1.86 17.59
CA GLU A 65 -1.60 1.26 18.11
C GLU A 65 -2.56 0.85 16.98
N ALA A 66 -2.09 0.82 15.74
CA ALA A 66 -2.91 0.47 14.60
C ALA A 66 -3.31 -1.01 14.64
N ASP A 67 -4.57 -1.29 14.36
CA ASP A 67 -5.10 -2.66 14.31
C ASP A 67 -4.71 -3.37 13.02
N TYR A 68 -4.55 -2.61 11.92
CA TYR A 68 -4.23 -3.13 10.60
C TYR A 68 -3.16 -2.28 9.92
N LEU A 69 -2.35 -2.95 9.09
CA LEU A 69 -1.41 -2.30 8.19
C LEU A 69 -1.80 -2.65 6.77
N VAL A 70 -1.99 -1.62 5.94
CA VAL A 70 -2.22 -1.76 4.50
C VAL A 70 -1.07 -1.10 3.77
N SER A 71 -0.28 -1.90 3.08
CA SER A 71 0.85 -1.42 2.28
C SER A 71 0.45 -1.33 0.81
N ILE A 72 0.71 -0.19 0.19
CA ILE A 72 0.33 0.11 -1.17
C ILE A 72 1.56 0.08 -2.06
N HIS A 73 1.51 -0.80 -3.06
CA HIS A 73 2.57 -1.00 -4.03
C HIS A 73 2.00 -1.06 -5.44
N ARG A 74 2.87 -0.86 -6.41
CA ARG A 74 2.60 -1.11 -7.82
C ARG A 74 3.61 -2.14 -8.32
N ASN A 75 3.16 -3.36 -8.57
CA ASN A 75 4.04 -4.40 -9.07
C ASN A 75 4.42 -4.15 -10.53
N ALA A 76 5.61 -4.61 -10.90
CA ALA A 76 6.08 -4.61 -12.28
C ALA A 76 6.57 -6.00 -12.65
N MET A 77 6.35 -6.37 -13.91
CA MET A 77 6.88 -7.61 -14.48
C MET A 77 8.09 -7.31 -15.35
N PRO A 78 9.06 -8.23 -15.42
CA PRO A 78 10.24 -8.04 -16.30
C PRO A 78 9.88 -7.80 -17.77
N VAL A 79 8.77 -8.40 -18.21
CA VAL A 79 8.26 -8.21 -19.58
C VAL A 79 6.92 -7.48 -19.50
N PRO A 80 6.77 -6.30 -20.12
CA PRO A 80 5.52 -5.56 -20.12
C PRO A 80 4.36 -6.36 -20.70
N GLY A 81 3.18 -6.20 -20.10
CA GLY A 81 1.94 -6.82 -20.59
C GLY A 81 1.77 -8.30 -20.22
N THR A 82 2.66 -8.89 -19.43
CA THR A 82 2.56 -10.29 -19.02
C THR A 82 1.62 -10.52 -17.84
N ALA A 83 1.29 -9.48 -17.09
CA ALA A 83 0.35 -9.56 -15.98
C ALA A 83 -0.41 -8.25 -15.83
N SER A 84 -1.66 -8.35 -15.38
CA SER A 84 -2.50 -7.20 -15.05
C SER A 84 -3.46 -7.55 -13.92
N GLY A 85 -4.09 -6.55 -13.36
CA GLY A 85 -5.07 -6.72 -12.31
C GLY A 85 -4.54 -6.34 -10.94
N ILE A 86 -5.33 -6.66 -9.93
CA ILE A 86 -5.11 -6.26 -8.53
C ILE A 86 -4.87 -7.51 -7.70
N MET A 87 -3.91 -7.41 -6.79
CA MET A 87 -3.56 -8.50 -5.90
C MET A 87 -3.37 -7.98 -4.49
N SER A 88 -3.93 -8.68 -3.50
CA SER A 88 -3.63 -8.46 -2.10
C SER A 88 -2.82 -9.62 -1.56
N LEU A 89 -1.69 -9.32 -0.92
CA LEU A 89 -0.87 -10.28 -0.22
C LEU A 89 -1.21 -10.21 1.26
N VAL A 90 -1.53 -11.35 1.86
CA VAL A 90 -1.90 -11.44 3.27
C VAL A 90 -1.09 -12.55 3.94
N TYR A 91 -0.86 -12.41 5.24
CA TYR A 91 -0.12 -13.42 6.00
C TYR A 91 -0.87 -14.76 6.03
N GLU A 92 -2.21 -14.71 6.16
CA GLU A 92 -3.08 -15.88 6.14
C GLU A 92 -4.30 -15.58 5.29
N ASN A 93 -4.76 -16.57 4.52
CA ASN A 93 -5.97 -16.43 3.70
C ASN A 93 -7.26 -16.48 4.53
N GLY A 94 -7.20 -17.02 5.73
CA GLY A 94 -8.33 -17.03 6.65
C GLY A 94 -8.31 -15.89 7.65
N GLY A 95 -9.30 -15.82 8.52
CA GLY A 95 -9.38 -14.83 9.57
C GLY A 95 -9.68 -13.42 9.08
N THR A 96 -9.50 -12.44 9.96
CA THR A 96 -9.87 -11.04 9.72
C THR A 96 -9.04 -10.41 8.62
N VAL A 97 -7.72 -10.65 8.63
CA VAL A 97 -6.81 -10.07 7.64
C VAL A 97 -7.08 -10.65 6.24
N GLY A 98 -7.31 -11.96 6.15
CA GLY A 98 -7.67 -12.60 4.88
C GLY A 98 -8.99 -12.05 4.32
N ARG A 99 -9.98 -11.84 5.16
CA ARG A 99 -11.25 -11.22 4.74
C ARG A 99 -11.08 -9.78 4.27
N LEU A 100 -10.24 -9.01 4.97
CA LEU A 100 -9.93 -7.64 4.56
C LEU A 100 -9.31 -7.62 3.16
N GLY A 101 -8.29 -8.45 2.92
CA GLY A 101 -7.65 -8.56 1.60
C GLY A 101 -8.64 -8.96 0.51
N ALA A 102 -9.47 -9.97 0.77
CA ALA A 102 -10.49 -10.43 -0.18
C ALA A 102 -11.51 -9.33 -0.48
N ASN A 103 -11.95 -8.58 0.53
CA ASN A 103 -12.89 -7.48 0.37
C ASN A 103 -12.28 -6.34 -0.46
N ILE A 104 -11.04 -5.98 -0.21
CA ILE A 104 -10.33 -4.96 -1.00
C ILE A 104 -10.27 -5.39 -2.47
N ASN A 105 -9.87 -6.62 -2.75
CA ASN A 105 -9.81 -7.13 -4.12
C ASN A 105 -11.17 -7.10 -4.80
N ARG A 106 -12.24 -7.48 -4.10
CA ARG A 106 -13.59 -7.49 -4.66
C ARG A 106 -14.05 -6.07 -5.02
N GLU A 107 -13.84 -5.10 -4.14
CA GLU A 107 -14.25 -3.72 -4.41
C GLU A 107 -13.43 -3.10 -5.53
N LEU A 108 -12.11 -3.33 -5.56
CA LEU A 108 -11.25 -2.80 -6.61
C LEU A 108 -11.53 -3.45 -7.98
N ALA A 109 -11.90 -4.72 -8.01
CA ALA A 109 -12.26 -5.40 -9.26
C ALA A 109 -13.46 -4.76 -9.96
N GLN A 110 -14.33 -4.05 -9.22
CA GLN A 110 -15.48 -3.35 -9.78
C GLN A 110 -15.12 -2.02 -10.44
N THR A 111 -13.92 -1.50 -10.19
CA THR A 111 -13.50 -0.18 -10.73
C THR A 111 -12.76 -0.28 -12.07
N GLY A 112 -12.42 -1.44 -12.47
CA GLY A 112 -11.67 -1.64 -13.70
C GLY A 112 -11.19 -2.99 -13.96
#